data_abddc83705eca2488e98e72bbe94d2c6
#
_entry.id   abddc83705eca2488e98e72bbe94d2c6
#
_cell.length_a   1.000
_cell.length_b   1.000
_cell.length_c   1.000
_cell.angle_alpha   90.00
_cell.angle_beta   90.00
_cell.angle_gamma   90.00
#
_symmetry.space_group_name_H-M   'P 1'
#
loop_
_entity.id
_entity.type
_entity.pdbx_description
1 polymer ?
#
loop_
_entity_poly.entity_id
_entity_poly.type
_entity_poly.pdbx_seq_one_letter_code
_entity_poly.pdbx_strand_id
1 'polypeptide(L)'
;VSKTLVPTLKLSLEMTNTLSRVEQNGLRINKGTLEQIKEEYTREMQDLEVRLNEMAREAMGDTPVSLTSPDDRSMLLYSRKVKDKHEWRRVFNLGMEQRGATMKPKQRTRMKRAEFSRTIRGLTDVLYKTRGEQCRDCGGFGRVSPMKKDGTPGKAIRICKTCGGKGIIYVPTSSIAGFKIVPRDAYDVASAGFKTDKTTLDDRSSELSGDALEFVTAYVRYNALRTYLSTFVEGIKNNVDGKDIIHPEFMQCVTATGRLSSRNPNFQNMPRGSTFAIRKVVESRFEGGLILEGDYSQLEFRVAGFLAKDAQAYIDVKDGTDVHSYTASVIGCTRQQAKAHTFKPLYGGVSGTDAQKRYYSAFKQKYEGVTEWHDHLQREAVEKRVITLPSGRQYAFPNARWTQYGTAVGRTNICNYPVQGFATADLLPAALVRLDRLFRESELQSVICNTVHDSIVIDVHPDEKDECISLMREAMLALPEETMERYGFRYDMPVGIELKIGKNWLDLEDV
;
A
#
# COMPACT_ATOMS: atom_id res chain seq x y z
N VAL A 1 16.56 9.39 -31.13
CA VAL A 1 15.72 9.91 -30.03
C VAL A 1 14.75 10.90 -30.65
N SER A 2 13.42 10.69 -30.47
CA SER A 2 12.38 11.61 -30.98
C SER A 2 12.59 13.00 -30.39
N LYS A 3 12.44 14.08 -31.18
CA LYS A 3 12.52 15.46 -30.70
C LYS A 3 11.57 15.75 -29.52
N THR A 4 10.44 15.01 -29.43
CA THR A 4 9.45 15.13 -28.35
C THR A 4 9.92 14.57 -26.99
N LEU A 5 10.95 13.72 -26.95
CA LEU A 5 11.50 13.16 -25.70
C LEU A 5 12.58 14.03 -25.07
N VAL A 6 13.13 14.98 -25.79
CA VAL A 6 14.24 15.82 -25.30
C VAL A 6 13.89 16.59 -24.02
N PRO A 7 12.71 17.25 -23.90
CA PRO A 7 12.36 18.00 -22.68
C PRO A 7 12.27 17.13 -21.44
N THR A 8 11.61 15.96 -21.52
CA THR A 8 11.50 15.04 -20.39
C THR A 8 12.84 14.41 -20.01
N LEU A 9 13.72 14.17 -20.98
CA LEU A 9 15.07 13.69 -20.71
C LEU A 9 15.91 14.77 -20.02
N LYS A 10 15.82 16.03 -20.46
CA LYS A 10 16.49 17.17 -19.81
C LYS A 10 16.05 17.28 -18.36
N LEU A 11 14.74 17.28 -18.08
CA LEU A 11 14.20 17.30 -16.72
C LEU A 11 14.73 16.12 -15.89
N SER A 12 14.77 14.91 -16.44
CA SER A 12 15.31 13.73 -15.73
C SER A 12 16.77 13.86 -15.35
N LEU A 13 17.59 14.49 -16.19
CA LEU A 13 19.00 14.76 -15.89
C LEU A 13 19.15 15.85 -14.81
N GLU A 14 18.41 16.95 -14.91
CA GLU A 14 18.35 17.98 -13.88
C GLU A 14 17.91 17.40 -12.54
N MET A 15 16.86 16.56 -12.57
CA MET A 15 16.34 15.88 -11.39
C MET A 15 17.37 14.92 -10.77
N THR A 16 18.20 14.24 -11.58
CA THR A 16 19.27 13.39 -11.05
C THR A 16 20.24 14.19 -10.19
N ASN A 17 20.64 15.38 -10.63
CA ASN A 17 21.52 16.26 -9.87
C ASN A 17 20.84 16.78 -8.59
N THR A 18 19.58 17.16 -8.68
CA THR A 18 18.78 17.61 -7.52
C THR A 18 18.62 16.48 -6.50
N LEU A 19 18.23 15.27 -6.94
CA LEU A 19 18.10 14.12 -6.05
C LEU A 19 19.42 13.73 -5.39
N SER A 20 20.55 13.81 -6.11
CA SER A 20 21.87 13.56 -5.51
C SER A 20 22.15 14.52 -4.35
N ARG A 21 21.74 15.80 -4.42
CA ARG A 21 21.86 16.75 -3.31
C ARG A 21 20.89 16.42 -2.17
N VAL A 22 19.64 16.09 -2.48
CA VAL A 22 18.66 15.66 -1.49
C VAL A 22 19.14 14.43 -0.73
N GLU A 23 19.70 13.44 -1.43
CA GLU A 23 20.31 12.24 -0.84
C GLU A 23 21.51 12.60 0.05
N GLN A 24 22.40 13.48 -0.40
CA GLN A 24 23.55 13.95 0.39
C GLN A 24 23.11 14.73 1.63
N ASN A 25 22.08 15.57 1.52
CA ASN A 25 21.51 16.29 2.65
C ASN A 25 20.92 15.33 3.68
N GLY A 26 20.13 14.35 3.25
CA GLY A 26 19.47 13.37 4.12
C GLY A 26 18.54 14.01 5.16
N LEU A 27 18.05 13.19 6.08
CA LEU A 27 17.16 13.59 7.15
C LEU A 27 17.80 13.30 8.51
N ARG A 28 17.76 14.26 9.42
CA ARG A 28 18.21 14.05 10.79
C ARG A 28 17.20 13.23 11.57
N ILE A 29 17.70 12.22 12.30
CA ILE A 29 16.90 11.29 13.08
C ILE A 29 17.17 11.49 14.58
N ASN A 30 16.12 11.77 15.33
CA ASN A 30 16.17 11.74 16.78
C ASN A 30 16.14 10.28 17.27
N LYS A 31 17.32 9.75 17.64
CA LYS A 31 17.46 8.36 18.13
C LYS A 31 16.70 8.10 19.44
N GLY A 32 16.59 9.12 20.30
CA GLY A 32 15.82 9.01 21.54
C GLY A 32 14.33 8.78 21.27
N THR A 33 13.75 9.60 20.38
CA THR A 33 12.36 9.44 19.93
C THR A 33 12.16 8.10 19.21
N LEU A 34 13.13 7.63 18.41
CA LEU A 34 13.06 6.35 17.74
C LEU A 34 13.01 5.16 18.71
N GLU A 35 13.83 5.17 19.75
CA GLU A 35 13.80 4.11 20.78
C GLU A 35 12.51 4.16 21.61
N GLN A 36 12.00 5.35 21.97
CA GLN A 36 10.70 5.48 22.65
C GLN A 36 9.56 4.87 21.82
N ILE A 37 9.48 5.19 20.52
CA ILE A 37 8.50 4.61 19.59
C ILE A 37 8.67 3.09 19.51
N LYS A 38 9.90 2.60 19.42
CA LYS A 38 10.20 1.18 19.39
C LYS A 38 9.70 0.46 20.63
N GLU A 39 9.98 1.00 21.80
CA GLU A 39 9.55 0.41 23.09
C GLU A 39 8.02 0.38 23.21
N GLU A 40 7.36 1.51 22.90
CA GLU A 40 5.89 1.63 22.95
C GLU A 40 5.22 0.59 22.05
N TYR A 41 5.60 0.55 20.77
CA TYR A 41 4.96 -0.35 19.81
C TYR A 41 5.37 -1.80 19.97
N THR A 42 6.55 -2.08 20.51
CA THR A 42 6.94 -3.46 20.88
C THR A 42 6.08 -3.96 22.02
N ARG A 43 5.82 -3.13 23.03
CA ARG A 43 4.93 -3.47 24.15
C ARG A 43 3.51 -3.72 23.67
N GLU A 44 2.93 -2.79 22.88
CA GLU A 44 1.59 -2.96 22.29
C GLU A 44 1.50 -4.25 21.46
N MET A 45 2.53 -4.54 20.65
CA MET A 45 2.57 -5.75 19.84
C MET A 45 2.60 -7.03 20.69
N GLN A 46 3.36 -7.03 21.80
CA GLN A 46 3.43 -8.16 22.73
C GLN A 46 2.09 -8.38 23.44
N ASP A 47 1.45 -7.32 23.91
CA ASP A 47 0.13 -7.39 24.56
C ASP A 47 -0.93 -7.95 23.58
N LEU A 48 -0.92 -7.48 22.34
CA LEU A 48 -1.80 -8.01 21.28
C LEU A 48 -1.49 -9.48 20.96
N GLU A 49 -0.23 -9.88 20.94
CA GLU A 49 0.17 -11.27 20.67
C GLU A 49 -0.34 -12.22 21.76
N VAL A 50 -0.22 -11.83 23.03
CA VAL A 50 -0.78 -12.59 24.17
C VAL A 50 -2.29 -12.75 24.00
N ARG A 51 -3.02 -11.63 23.81
CA ARG A 51 -4.48 -11.64 23.64
C ARG A 51 -4.92 -12.48 22.43
N LEU A 52 -4.26 -12.35 21.29
CA LEU A 52 -4.57 -13.12 20.09
C LEU A 52 -4.35 -14.63 20.27
N ASN A 53 -3.29 -15.02 21.00
CA ASN A 53 -3.01 -16.42 21.30
C ASN A 53 -4.06 -17.00 22.29
N GLU A 54 -4.52 -16.22 23.26
CA GLU A 54 -5.62 -16.61 24.18
C GLU A 54 -6.91 -16.82 23.39
N MET A 55 -7.31 -15.85 22.55
CA MET A 55 -8.52 -15.96 21.71
C MET A 55 -8.41 -17.15 20.73
N ALA A 56 -7.24 -17.37 20.14
CA ALA A 56 -7.01 -18.51 19.26
C ALA A 56 -7.12 -19.85 20.01
N ARG A 57 -6.61 -19.93 21.24
CA ARG A 57 -6.74 -21.11 22.11
C ARG A 57 -8.19 -21.36 22.49
N GLU A 58 -8.93 -20.34 22.87
CA GLU A 58 -10.36 -20.45 23.16
C GLU A 58 -11.15 -20.94 21.95
N ALA A 59 -10.81 -20.43 20.76
CA ALA A 59 -11.49 -20.78 19.52
C ALA A 59 -11.12 -22.18 19.00
N MET A 60 -9.86 -22.64 19.14
CA MET A 60 -9.34 -23.87 18.54
C MET A 60 -9.19 -25.02 19.54
N GLY A 61 -9.18 -24.73 20.84
CA GLY A 61 -8.77 -25.67 21.90
C GLY A 61 -7.24 -25.74 21.99
N ASP A 62 -6.72 -26.90 22.38
CA ASP A 62 -5.28 -27.06 22.65
C ASP A 62 -4.40 -27.18 21.39
N THR A 63 -4.98 -27.27 20.18
CA THR A 63 -4.17 -27.27 18.93
C THR A 63 -3.45 -25.93 18.80
N PRO A 64 -2.10 -25.92 18.74
CA PRO A 64 -1.34 -24.70 18.54
C PRO A 64 -1.66 -24.05 17.18
N VAL A 65 -1.81 -22.72 17.19
CA VAL A 65 -2.06 -21.89 16.00
C VAL A 65 -0.93 -20.89 15.85
N SER A 66 -0.31 -20.84 14.69
CA SER A 66 0.67 -19.82 14.37
C SER A 66 0.01 -18.61 13.70
N LEU A 67 0.06 -17.46 14.36
CA LEU A 67 -0.45 -16.19 13.81
C LEU A 67 0.31 -15.73 12.56
N THR A 68 1.52 -16.26 12.32
CA THR A 68 2.32 -15.95 11.13
C THR A 68 2.04 -16.87 9.94
N SER A 69 1.46 -18.06 10.19
CA SER A 69 1.10 -19.04 9.16
C SER A 69 -0.22 -18.65 8.47
N PRO A 70 -0.25 -18.41 7.15
CA PRO A 70 -1.51 -18.15 6.43
C PRO A 70 -2.49 -19.33 6.52
N ASP A 71 -1.98 -20.58 6.56
CA ASP A 71 -2.79 -21.80 6.65
C ASP A 71 -3.50 -21.87 8.01
N ASP A 72 -2.75 -21.64 9.10
CA ASP A 72 -3.32 -21.67 10.45
C ASP A 72 -4.34 -20.58 10.66
N ARG A 73 -4.04 -19.36 10.18
CA ARG A 73 -5.02 -18.26 10.22
C ARG A 73 -6.28 -18.57 9.43
N SER A 74 -6.12 -19.16 8.23
CA SER A 74 -7.27 -19.59 7.43
C SER A 74 -8.13 -20.62 8.20
N MET A 75 -7.50 -21.58 8.83
CA MET A 75 -8.20 -22.58 9.66
C MET A 75 -8.92 -21.94 10.85
N LEU A 76 -8.25 -21.04 11.56
CA LEU A 76 -8.81 -20.32 12.71
C LEU A 76 -10.00 -19.43 12.33
N LEU A 77 -9.88 -18.64 11.25
CA LEU A 77 -10.91 -17.70 10.86
C LEU A 77 -12.13 -18.40 10.23
N TYR A 78 -11.90 -19.36 9.33
CA TYR A 78 -12.96 -19.98 8.54
C TYR A 78 -13.43 -21.35 9.05
N SER A 79 -12.81 -21.87 10.12
CA SER A 79 -13.21 -23.14 10.76
C SER A 79 -13.14 -24.35 9.82
N ARG A 80 -12.27 -24.30 8.81
CA ARG A 80 -12.17 -25.29 7.75
C ARG A 80 -10.72 -25.61 7.40
N LYS A 81 -10.46 -26.90 7.11
CA LYS A 81 -9.16 -27.39 6.63
C LYS A 81 -9.32 -27.96 5.22
N VAL A 82 -8.45 -27.56 4.32
CA VAL A 82 -8.37 -28.12 2.96
C VAL A 82 -7.93 -29.59 3.04
N LYS A 83 -8.68 -30.49 2.41
CA LYS A 83 -8.40 -31.95 2.36
C LYS A 83 -7.17 -32.23 1.51
N ASP A 84 -7.18 -31.74 0.28
CA ASP A 84 -6.10 -31.89 -0.69
C ASP A 84 -5.76 -30.54 -1.32
N LYS A 85 -4.54 -30.06 -1.09
CA LYS A 85 -4.04 -28.79 -1.61
C LYS A 85 -3.86 -28.78 -3.13
N HIS A 86 -3.61 -29.96 -3.76
CA HIS A 86 -3.46 -30.05 -5.22
C HIS A 86 -4.82 -29.93 -5.89
N GLU A 87 -5.80 -30.69 -5.42
CA GLU A 87 -7.17 -30.62 -5.92
C GLU A 87 -7.76 -29.22 -5.69
N TRP A 88 -7.57 -28.64 -4.51
CA TRP A 88 -7.96 -27.29 -4.19
C TRP A 88 -7.44 -26.26 -5.21
N ARG A 89 -6.13 -26.28 -5.50
CA ARG A 89 -5.51 -25.38 -6.47
C ARG A 89 -6.03 -25.61 -7.87
N ARG A 90 -6.27 -26.86 -8.26
CA ARG A 90 -6.81 -27.22 -9.57
C ARG A 90 -8.23 -26.70 -9.76
N VAL A 91 -9.13 -26.93 -8.80
CA VAL A 91 -10.55 -26.55 -8.89
C VAL A 91 -10.70 -25.03 -8.95
N PHE A 92 -9.95 -24.29 -8.16
CA PHE A 92 -10.00 -22.82 -8.15
C PHE A 92 -9.04 -22.14 -9.14
N ASN A 93 -8.33 -22.93 -9.96
CA ASN A 93 -7.33 -22.45 -10.92
C ASN A 93 -6.29 -21.49 -10.30
N LEU A 94 -5.71 -21.90 -9.16
CA LEU A 94 -4.74 -21.10 -8.44
C LEU A 94 -3.32 -21.35 -8.98
N GLY A 95 -2.51 -20.30 -8.94
CA GLY A 95 -1.11 -20.34 -9.37
C GLY A 95 -0.75 -19.20 -10.29
N MET A 96 0.41 -19.30 -10.88
CA MET A 96 0.95 -18.32 -11.81
C MET A 96 0.98 -18.91 -13.22
N GLU A 97 0.83 -18.07 -14.23
CA GLU A 97 1.01 -18.42 -15.64
C GLU A 97 1.89 -17.38 -16.31
N GLN A 98 2.66 -17.80 -17.28
CA GLN A 98 3.47 -16.89 -18.08
C GLN A 98 2.56 -16.15 -19.08
N ARG A 99 2.60 -14.83 -19.03
CA ARG A 99 1.91 -13.95 -19.99
C ARG A 99 2.93 -12.94 -20.55
N GLY A 100 3.46 -13.28 -21.72
CA GLY A 100 4.59 -12.55 -22.30
C GLY A 100 5.85 -12.77 -21.46
N ALA A 101 6.56 -11.69 -21.14
CA ALA A 101 7.80 -11.71 -20.35
C ALA A 101 7.57 -11.82 -18.82
N THR A 102 6.32 -11.79 -18.33
CA THR A 102 6.02 -11.74 -16.89
C THR A 102 5.15 -12.92 -16.44
N MET A 103 5.42 -13.39 -15.21
CA MET A 103 4.53 -14.34 -14.51
C MET A 103 3.37 -13.55 -13.89
N LYS A 104 2.13 -13.97 -14.20
CA LYS A 104 0.91 -13.37 -13.65
C LYS A 104 0.02 -14.44 -12.99
N PRO A 105 -0.78 -14.05 -11.99
CA PRO A 105 -1.76 -14.96 -11.42
C PRO A 105 -2.72 -15.47 -12.49
N LYS A 106 -3.02 -16.78 -12.45
CA LYS A 106 -4.05 -17.38 -13.29
C LYS A 106 -5.41 -16.75 -13.04
N GLN A 107 -6.25 -16.72 -14.07
CA GLN A 107 -7.63 -16.28 -13.88
C GLN A 107 -8.38 -17.29 -13.04
N ARG A 108 -8.93 -16.85 -11.90
CA ARG A 108 -9.68 -17.74 -11.00
C ARG A 108 -10.94 -18.27 -11.64
N THR A 109 -11.31 -19.49 -11.27
CA THR A 109 -12.58 -20.10 -11.67
C THR A 109 -13.74 -19.26 -11.15
N ARG A 110 -14.65 -18.85 -12.02
CA ARG A 110 -15.90 -18.17 -11.64
C ARG A 110 -16.94 -19.21 -11.27
N MET A 111 -17.58 -19.03 -10.12
CA MET A 111 -18.64 -19.93 -9.62
C MET A 111 -19.81 -19.09 -9.09
N LYS A 112 -21.04 -19.59 -9.27
CA LYS A 112 -22.21 -19.03 -8.58
C LYS A 112 -22.10 -19.35 -7.07
N ARG A 113 -22.68 -18.53 -6.21
CA ARG A 113 -22.57 -18.67 -4.76
C ARG A 113 -22.99 -20.07 -4.23
N ALA A 114 -24.06 -20.64 -4.78
CA ALA A 114 -24.52 -21.98 -4.39
C ALA A 114 -23.54 -23.09 -4.81
N GLU A 115 -22.96 -22.98 -6.01
CA GLU A 115 -21.92 -23.90 -6.52
C GLU A 115 -20.65 -23.78 -5.67
N PHE A 116 -20.18 -22.56 -5.41
CA PHE A 116 -19.04 -22.28 -4.56
C PHE A 116 -19.19 -22.90 -3.17
N SER A 117 -20.34 -22.69 -2.51
CA SER A 117 -20.61 -23.26 -1.18
C SER A 117 -20.62 -24.79 -1.19
N ARG A 118 -21.11 -25.43 -2.26
CA ARG A 118 -21.07 -26.89 -2.43
C ARG A 118 -19.64 -27.38 -2.62
N THR A 119 -18.89 -26.73 -3.50
CA THR A 119 -17.50 -27.03 -3.80
C THR A 119 -16.62 -26.98 -2.55
N ILE A 120 -16.74 -25.89 -1.75
CA ILE A 120 -16.00 -25.76 -0.48
C ILE A 120 -16.34 -26.93 0.47
N ARG A 121 -17.61 -27.28 0.64
CA ARG A 121 -18.01 -28.40 1.51
C ARG A 121 -17.40 -29.73 1.05
N GLY A 122 -17.25 -29.95 -0.25
CA GLY A 122 -16.60 -31.16 -0.78
C GLY A 122 -15.09 -31.19 -0.54
N LEU A 123 -14.42 -30.03 -0.69
CA LEU A 123 -12.96 -29.91 -0.66
C LEU A 123 -12.37 -29.60 0.72
N THR A 124 -13.20 -29.34 1.73
CA THR A 124 -12.73 -29.01 3.09
C THR A 124 -13.44 -29.84 4.15
N ASP A 125 -12.73 -30.10 5.25
CA ASP A 125 -13.30 -30.64 6.48
C ASP A 125 -13.63 -29.48 7.45
N VAL A 126 -14.69 -29.65 8.21
CA VAL A 126 -15.01 -28.79 9.36
C VAL A 126 -14.04 -29.13 10.48
N LEU A 127 -13.48 -28.10 11.10
CA LEU A 127 -12.60 -28.29 12.24
C LEU A 127 -13.38 -28.31 13.56
N TYR A 128 -12.92 -29.16 14.46
CA TYR A 128 -13.45 -29.23 15.82
C TYR A 128 -12.37 -28.79 16.82
N LYS A 129 -12.79 -28.17 17.91
CA LYS A 129 -11.88 -27.85 19.03
C LYS A 129 -11.22 -29.13 19.51
N THR A 130 -9.99 -29.01 19.94
CA THR A 130 -9.22 -30.18 20.38
C THR A 130 -8.85 -30.08 21.85
N ARG A 131 -8.66 -31.23 22.47
CA ARG A 131 -8.05 -31.38 23.78
C ARG A 131 -6.73 -32.12 23.62
N GLY A 132 -5.67 -31.58 24.23
CA GLY A 132 -4.38 -32.23 24.29
C GLY A 132 -4.40 -33.43 25.23
N GLU A 133 -4.02 -34.59 24.76
CA GLU A 133 -3.89 -35.80 25.56
C GLU A 133 -2.46 -36.35 25.43
N GLN A 134 -1.97 -36.91 26.49
CA GLN A 134 -0.66 -37.58 26.46
C GLN A 134 -0.66 -38.70 25.42
N CYS A 135 0.35 -38.69 24.56
CA CYS A 135 0.48 -39.77 23.54
C CYS A 135 0.74 -41.13 24.22
N ARG A 136 -0.20 -42.04 24.07
CA ARG A 136 -0.11 -43.38 24.69
C ARG A 136 1.07 -44.19 24.15
N ASP A 137 1.41 -44.07 22.87
CA ASP A 137 2.47 -44.88 22.24
C ASP A 137 3.87 -44.55 22.75
N CYS A 138 4.08 -43.34 23.21
CA CYS A 138 5.40 -42.94 23.76
C CYS A 138 5.31 -42.45 25.23
N GLY A 139 4.15 -42.57 25.87
CA GLY A 139 3.97 -42.19 27.25
C GLY A 139 4.26 -40.69 27.50
N GLY A 140 4.08 -39.81 26.48
CA GLY A 140 4.36 -38.38 26.56
C GLY A 140 5.82 -37.99 26.23
N PHE A 141 6.73 -38.94 26.01
CA PHE A 141 8.14 -38.64 25.78
C PHE A 141 8.47 -38.15 24.35
N GLY A 142 7.54 -38.28 23.40
CA GLY A 142 7.75 -37.90 21.99
C GLY A 142 8.69 -38.86 21.22
N ARG A 143 9.29 -39.81 21.90
CA ARG A 143 10.26 -40.75 21.35
C ARG A 143 9.94 -42.18 21.81
N VAL A 144 10.23 -43.17 20.98
CA VAL A 144 10.01 -44.57 21.27
C VAL A 144 11.24 -45.40 20.89
N SER A 145 11.52 -46.44 21.65
CA SER A 145 12.47 -47.46 21.27
C SER A 145 11.72 -48.60 20.55
N PRO A 146 12.03 -48.93 19.28
CA PRO A 146 11.36 -50.01 18.58
C PRO A 146 11.58 -51.31 19.31
N MET A 147 10.52 -52.08 19.52
CA MET A 147 10.60 -53.38 20.14
C MET A 147 11.26 -54.37 19.16
N LYS A 148 12.19 -55.17 19.66
CA LYS A 148 12.76 -56.30 18.92
C LYS A 148 11.79 -57.48 18.85
N LYS A 149 12.08 -58.45 18.00
CA LYS A 149 11.26 -59.67 17.87
C LYS A 149 11.15 -60.47 19.15
N ASP A 150 12.13 -60.33 20.05
CA ASP A 150 12.19 -61.00 21.35
C ASP A 150 11.44 -60.22 22.48
N GLY A 151 10.76 -59.14 22.15
CA GLY A 151 10.02 -58.34 23.09
C GLY A 151 10.86 -57.31 23.90
N THR A 152 12.19 -57.24 23.64
CA THR A 152 13.05 -56.27 24.30
C THR A 152 13.12 -54.92 23.56
N PRO A 153 13.26 -53.78 24.21
CA PRO A 153 13.43 -52.50 23.53
C PRO A 153 14.78 -52.47 22.80
N GLY A 154 14.73 -51.97 21.55
CA GLY A 154 15.93 -51.71 20.77
C GLY A 154 16.76 -50.56 21.30
N LYS A 155 18.08 -50.54 21.00
CA LYS A 155 18.98 -49.43 21.41
C LYS A 155 18.72 -48.12 20.64
N ALA A 156 18.07 -48.18 19.48
CA ALA A 156 17.77 -46.99 18.66
C ALA A 156 16.54 -46.23 19.17
N ILE A 157 16.70 -44.96 19.46
CA ILE A 157 15.59 -44.05 19.83
C ILE A 157 15.06 -43.39 18.56
N ARG A 158 13.76 -43.50 18.28
CA ARG A 158 13.09 -42.92 17.12
C ARG A 158 12.01 -41.93 17.54
N ILE A 159 11.73 -40.96 16.69
CA ILE A 159 10.61 -40.04 16.89
C ILE A 159 9.31 -40.88 16.87
N CYS A 160 8.44 -40.67 17.87
CA CYS A 160 7.11 -41.33 17.90
C CYS A 160 6.30 -40.88 16.70
N LYS A 161 5.87 -41.83 15.89
CA LYS A 161 5.11 -41.53 14.67
C LYS A 161 3.72 -40.96 14.95
N THR A 162 3.10 -41.40 16.03
CA THR A 162 1.73 -40.98 16.42
C THR A 162 1.65 -39.50 16.82
N CYS A 163 2.58 -39.01 17.62
CA CYS A 163 2.59 -37.63 18.04
C CYS A 163 3.62 -36.75 17.29
N GLY A 164 4.37 -37.31 16.35
CA GLY A 164 5.40 -36.60 15.59
C GLY A 164 6.51 -36.01 16.47
N GLY A 165 6.81 -36.62 17.59
CA GLY A 165 7.83 -36.13 18.54
C GLY A 165 7.31 -35.18 19.61
N LYS A 166 6.04 -34.79 19.60
CA LYS A 166 5.48 -33.79 20.51
C LYS A 166 5.12 -34.33 21.90
N GLY A 167 4.96 -35.63 22.06
CA GLY A 167 4.49 -36.27 23.30
C GLY A 167 3.01 -36.13 23.56
N ILE A 168 2.33 -35.26 22.85
CA ILE A 168 0.92 -34.93 22.97
C ILE A 168 0.21 -35.20 21.62
N ILE A 169 -1.02 -35.70 21.69
CA ILE A 169 -1.95 -35.81 20.55
C ILE A 169 -3.15 -34.89 20.82
N TYR A 170 -3.72 -34.33 19.76
CA TYR A 170 -4.87 -33.42 19.84
C TYR A 170 -6.13 -34.16 19.42
N VAL A 171 -6.98 -34.48 20.38
CA VAL A 171 -8.22 -35.25 20.18
C VAL A 171 -9.38 -34.28 19.94
N PRO A 172 -10.13 -34.42 18.82
CA PRO A 172 -11.29 -33.57 18.56
C PRO A 172 -12.39 -33.71 19.62
N THR A 173 -13.01 -32.59 19.96
CA THR A 173 -14.24 -32.51 20.77
C THR A 173 -15.47 -32.42 19.86
N SER A 174 -16.66 -32.30 20.41
CA SER A 174 -17.92 -32.08 19.68
C SER A 174 -18.14 -30.61 19.23
N SER A 175 -17.34 -29.67 19.71
CA SER A 175 -17.50 -28.24 19.43
C SER A 175 -16.74 -27.82 18.18
N ILE A 176 -17.39 -27.10 17.27
CA ILE A 176 -16.74 -26.55 16.07
C ILE A 176 -15.68 -25.52 16.48
N ALA A 177 -14.48 -25.65 15.92
CA ALA A 177 -13.35 -24.76 16.15
C ALA A 177 -13.44 -23.48 15.30
N GLY A 178 -12.70 -22.44 15.73
CA GLY A 178 -12.49 -21.22 14.99
C GLY A 178 -13.67 -20.24 15.00
N PHE A 179 -13.50 -19.12 14.29
CA PHE A 179 -14.45 -18.00 14.27
C PHE A 179 -15.60 -18.14 13.26
N LYS A 180 -15.64 -19.21 12.48
CA LYS A 180 -16.74 -19.59 11.58
C LYS A 180 -17.09 -18.54 10.52
N ILE A 181 -16.11 -17.73 10.10
CA ILE A 181 -16.30 -16.74 9.03
C ILE A 181 -16.68 -17.49 7.74
N VAL A 182 -17.71 -17.00 7.04
CA VAL A 182 -18.19 -17.62 5.80
C VAL A 182 -17.53 -16.94 4.61
N PRO A 183 -16.77 -17.65 3.73
CA PRO A 183 -16.19 -17.05 2.54
C PRO A 183 -17.29 -16.63 1.55
N ARG A 184 -17.12 -15.51 0.85
CA ARG A 184 -18.13 -14.93 -0.07
C ARG A 184 -18.17 -15.65 -1.40
N ASP A 185 -17.00 -15.83 -2.00
CA ASP A 185 -16.84 -16.37 -3.36
C ASP A 185 -15.41 -16.93 -3.60
N ALA A 186 -15.13 -17.33 -4.84
CA ALA A 186 -13.84 -17.86 -5.24
C ALA A 186 -12.68 -16.85 -5.15
N TYR A 187 -12.94 -15.55 -5.00
CA TYR A 187 -11.88 -14.55 -4.80
C TYR A 187 -11.35 -14.56 -3.35
N ASP A 188 -12.12 -15.06 -2.40
CA ASP A 188 -11.66 -15.28 -1.02
C ASP A 188 -10.71 -16.49 -0.88
N VAL A 189 -10.56 -17.30 -1.92
CA VAL A 189 -9.72 -18.51 -1.88
C VAL A 189 -8.23 -18.15 -2.00
N ALA A 190 -7.39 -18.78 -1.19
CA ALA A 190 -5.93 -18.71 -1.23
C ALA A 190 -5.31 -20.11 -1.53
N SER A 191 -4.00 -20.21 -1.64
CA SER A 191 -3.29 -21.42 -2.09
C SER A 191 -3.49 -22.66 -1.21
N ALA A 192 -3.81 -22.48 0.07
CA ALA A 192 -4.01 -23.58 1.02
C ALA A 192 -5.20 -23.30 1.98
N GLY A 193 -6.21 -22.59 1.51
CA GLY A 193 -7.39 -22.22 2.28
C GLY A 193 -7.99 -20.92 1.80
N PHE A 194 -8.28 -20.03 2.73
CA PHE A 194 -8.91 -18.75 2.45
C PHE A 194 -7.96 -17.59 2.72
N LYS A 195 -8.21 -16.45 2.09
CA LYS A 195 -7.42 -15.24 2.27
C LYS A 195 -7.54 -14.69 3.68
N THR A 196 -6.40 -14.26 4.21
CA THR A 196 -6.27 -13.62 5.53
C THR A 196 -5.34 -12.41 5.46
N ASP A 197 -5.21 -11.80 4.27
CA ASP A 197 -4.49 -10.55 4.10
C ASP A 197 -5.32 -9.36 4.62
N LYS A 198 -4.61 -8.27 4.93
CA LYS A 198 -5.20 -7.05 5.50
C LYS A 198 -6.41 -6.58 4.71
N THR A 199 -6.28 -6.45 3.39
CA THR A 199 -7.36 -5.93 2.53
C THR A 199 -8.62 -6.79 2.64
N THR A 200 -8.46 -8.12 2.59
CA THR A 200 -9.59 -9.05 2.74
C THR A 200 -10.23 -8.94 4.14
N LEU A 201 -9.44 -8.80 5.19
CA LEU A 201 -9.95 -8.70 6.56
C LEU A 201 -10.63 -7.35 6.84
N ASP A 202 -10.06 -6.26 6.36
CA ASP A 202 -10.65 -4.92 6.46
C ASP A 202 -12.00 -4.85 5.72
N ASP A 203 -12.08 -5.37 4.50
CA ASP A 203 -13.32 -5.44 3.71
C ASP A 203 -14.42 -6.27 4.39
N ARG A 204 -14.03 -7.19 5.27
CA ARG A 204 -14.97 -8.06 5.97
C ARG A 204 -15.35 -7.59 7.36
N SER A 205 -14.59 -6.69 7.95
CA SER A 205 -14.80 -6.23 9.33
C SER A 205 -16.23 -5.75 9.60
N SER A 206 -16.86 -5.10 8.62
CA SER A 206 -18.27 -4.65 8.72
C SER A 206 -19.32 -5.77 8.75
N GLU A 207 -18.94 -7.00 8.39
CA GLU A 207 -19.83 -8.18 8.40
C GLU A 207 -19.63 -9.05 9.65
N LEU A 208 -18.60 -8.73 10.46
CA LEU A 208 -18.22 -9.50 11.64
C LEU A 208 -18.81 -8.89 12.90
N SER A 209 -18.93 -9.71 13.94
CA SER A 209 -19.38 -9.30 15.27
C SER A 209 -18.75 -10.19 16.34
N GLY A 210 -18.82 -9.76 17.61
CA GLY A 210 -18.29 -10.51 18.74
C GLY A 210 -16.81 -10.86 18.59
N ASP A 211 -16.42 -12.04 19.05
CA ASP A 211 -15.03 -12.51 19.10
C ASP A 211 -14.32 -12.51 17.73
N ALA A 212 -15.08 -12.76 16.65
CA ALA A 212 -14.53 -12.73 15.29
C ALA A 212 -14.07 -11.32 14.88
N LEU A 213 -14.88 -10.29 15.17
CA LEU A 213 -14.54 -8.89 14.90
C LEU A 213 -13.38 -8.45 15.78
N GLU A 214 -13.43 -8.80 17.07
CA GLU A 214 -12.37 -8.48 18.02
C GLU A 214 -11.03 -9.06 17.61
N PHE A 215 -11.01 -10.36 17.28
CA PHE A 215 -9.79 -11.03 16.79
C PHE A 215 -9.26 -10.38 15.51
N VAL A 216 -10.12 -10.14 14.52
CA VAL A 216 -9.69 -9.56 13.24
C VAL A 216 -9.13 -8.16 13.44
N THR A 217 -9.77 -7.33 14.26
CA THR A 217 -9.29 -5.97 14.58
C THR A 217 -7.93 -6.00 15.27
N ALA A 218 -7.77 -6.83 16.30
CA ALA A 218 -6.51 -7.00 17.02
C ALA A 218 -5.42 -7.57 16.11
N TYR A 219 -5.75 -8.56 15.25
CA TYR A 219 -4.78 -9.16 14.33
C TYR A 219 -4.30 -8.17 13.25
N VAL A 220 -5.20 -7.37 12.68
CA VAL A 220 -4.82 -6.34 11.69
C VAL A 220 -3.85 -5.34 12.33
N ARG A 221 -4.12 -4.90 13.56
CA ARG A 221 -3.23 -4.00 14.32
C ARG A 221 -1.88 -4.66 14.64
N TYR A 222 -1.89 -5.89 15.16
CA TYR A 222 -0.67 -6.68 15.44
C TYR A 222 0.22 -6.82 14.20
N ASN A 223 -0.37 -7.22 13.07
CA ASN A 223 0.40 -7.41 11.84
C ASN A 223 0.92 -6.08 11.26
N ALA A 224 0.17 -5.00 11.42
CA ALA A 224 0.61 -3.66 11.07
C ALA A 224 1.80 -3.21 11.92
N LEU A 225 1.74 -3.38 13.25
CA LEU A 225 2.85 -3.08 14.16
C LEU A 225 4.10 -3.90 13.85
N ARG A 226 3.94 -5.20 13.60
CA ARG A 226 5.07 -6.07 13.23
C ARG A 226 5.77 -5.60 11.96
N THR A 227 4.99 -5.26 10.92
CA THR A 227 5.55 -4.73 9.67
C THR A 227 6.21 -3.38 9.90
N TYR A 228 5.59 -2.53 10.69
CA TYR A 228 6.07 -1.21 11.00
C TYR A 228 7.42 -1.23 11.76
N LEU A 229 7.51 -2.02 12.83
CA LEU A 229 8.75 -2.18 13.59
C LEU A 229 9.88 -2.73 12.72
N SER A 230 9.61 -3.78 11.93
CA SER A 230 10.64 -4.41 11.09
C SER A 230 11.07 -3.55 9.90
N THR A 231 10.15 -2.82 9.27
CA THR A 231 10.43 -2.09 8.01
C THR A 231 10.92 -0.67 8.30
N PHE A 232 10.25 0.06 9.20
CA PHE A 232 10.57 1.46 9.43
C PHE A 232 11.49 1.66 10.61
N VAL A 233 11.19 1.12 11.77
CA VAL A 233 12.02 1.34 12.96
C VAL A 233 13.40 0.71 12.79
N GLU A 234 13.47 -0.59 12.49
CA GLU A 234 14.76 -1.26 12.25
C GLU A 234 15.43 -0.77 10.95
N GLY A 235 14.63 -0.45 9.91
CA GLY A 235 15.14 0.14 8.67
C GLY A 235 15.84 1.48 8.91
N ILE A 236 15.28 2.36 9.72
CA ILE A 236 15.91 3.63 10.11
C ILE A 236 17.16 3.35 10.94
N LYS A 237 17.03 2.55 11.99
CA LYS A 237 18.14 2.23 12.91
C LYS A 237 19.38 1.69 12.19
N ASN A 238 19.17 0.85 11.19
CA ASN A 238 20.26 0.20 10.46
C ASN A 238 20.92 1.08 9.37
N ASN A 239 20.30 2.20 9.01
CA ASN A 239 20.78 3.07 7.93
C ASN A 239 21.15 4.49 8.39
N VAL A 240 20.96 4.82 9.66
CA VAL A 240 21.40 6.10 10.24
C VAL A 240 22.92 6.10 10.39
N ASP A 241 23.56 7.16 9.98
CA ASP A 241 25.01 7.35 10.06
C ASP A 241 25.49 7.80 11.45
N GLY A 242 26.82 8.05 11.59
CA GLY A 242 27.43 8.52 12.83
C GLY A 242 27.06 9.94 13.25
N LYS A 243 26.41 10.72 12.39
CA LYS A 243 25.93 12.10 12.62
C LYS A 243 24.42 12.17 12.83
N ASP A 244 23.76 11.04 13.03
CA ASP A 244 22.31 10.91 13.13
C ASP A 244 21.56 11.30 11.86
N ILE A 245 22.20 11.23 10.70
CA ILE A 245 21.58 11.50 9.39
C ILE A 245 21.28 10.18 8.68
N ILE A 246 20.14 10.11 8.03
CA ILE A 246 19.77 9.01 7.16
C ILE A 246 19.67 9.50 5.72
N HIS A 247 20.26 8.75 4.79
CA HIS A 247 20.37 9.11 3.38
C HIS A 247 19.54 8.14 2.52
N PRO A 248 18.24 8.42 2.26
CA PRO A 248 17.43 7.57 1.39
C PRO A 248 17.93 7.66 -0.06
N GLU A 249 17.99 6.52 -0.73
CA GLU A 249 18.32 6.48 -2.16
C GLU A 249 17.06 6.65 -3.01
N PHE A 250 17.05 7.57 -3.97
CA PHE A 250 15.93 7.79 -4.88
C PHE A 250 16.18 7.15 -6.26
N MET A 251 15.13 6.58 -6.82
CA MET A 251 15.16 5.92 -8.12
C MET A 251 14.06 6.47 -9.04
N GLN A 252 14.44 7.01 -10.20
CA GLN A 252 13.52 7.66 -11.14
C GLN A 252 12.83 6.70 -12.11
N CYS A 253 13.39 5.52 -12.39
CA CYS A 253 12.96 4.67 -13.51
C CYS A 253 12.47 3.29 -13.09
N VAL A 254 12.07 3.09 -11.82
CA VAL A 254 11.64 1.79 -11.29
C VAL A 254 10.14 1.60 -11.45
N THR A 255 9.34 2.64 -11.23
CA THR A 255 7.88 2.54 -11.32
C THR A 255 7.40 2.70 -12.77
N ALA A 256 6.33 1.99 -13.13
CA ALA A 256 5.75 2.06 -14.48
C ALA A 256 5.15 3.44 -14.80
N THR A 257 4.77 4.21 -13.79
CA THR A 257 4.20 5.56 -13.94
C THR A 257 5.25 6.67 -14.01
N GLY A 258 6.52 6.37 -13.66
CA GLY A 258 7.57 7.37 -13.52
C GLY A 258 7.62 8.05 -12.15
N ARG A 259 6.76 7.65 -11.19
CA ARG A 259 6.90 8.07 -9.80
C ARG A 259 8.28 7.71 -9.26
N LEU A 260 8.83 8.58 -8.41
CA LEU A 260 10.01 8.24 -7.64
C LEU A 260 9.74 7.02 -6.75
N SER A 261 10.76 6.21 -6.58
CA SER A 261 10.82 5.16 -5.59
C SER A 261 12.03 5.41 -4.71
N SER A 262 11.99 5.00 -3.45
CA SER A 262 13.17 5.08 -2.59
C SER A 262 13.45 3.77 -1.86
N ARG A 263 14.70 3.61 -1.40
CA ARG A 263 15.16 2.47 -0.61
C ARG A 263 16.21 2.90 0.41
N ASN A 264 16.50 2.03 1.34
CA ASN A 264 17.55 2.17 2.37
C ASN A 264 17.39 3.39 3.31
N PRO A 265 16.20 3.62 3.92
CA PRO A 265 14.90 2.94 3.82
C PRO A 265 13.96 3.56 2.78
N ASN A 266 12.80 2.93 2.55
CA ASN A 266 11.79 3.47 1.64
C ASN A 266 10.94 4.56 2.31
N PHE A 267 11.38 5.80 2.22
CA PHE A 267 10.65 6.96 2.75
C PHE A 267 9.41 7.35 1.93
N GLN A 268 9.28 6.88 0.68
CA GLN A 268 8.07 7.11 -0.14
C GLN A 268 6.83 6.41 0.45
N ASN A 269 7.03 5.34 1.22
CA ASN A 269 5.94 4.58 1.85
C ASN A 269 5.84 4.80 3.36
N MET A 270 6.50 5.82 3.90
CA MET A 270 6.44 6.12 5.34
C MET A 270 5.02 6.53 5.73
N PRO A 271 4.42 5.89 6.76
CA PRO A 271 3.05 6.18 7.17
C PRO A 271 2.84 7.65 7.49
N ARG A 272 1.72 8.20 7.05
CA ARG A 272 1.24 9.54 7.40
C ARG A 272 0.26 9.44 8.58
N GLY A 273 0.29 10.40 9.48
CA GLY A 273 -0.65 10.54 10.60
C GLY A 273 -0.23 9.84 11.88
N SER A 274 -1.03 10.05 12.93
CA SER A 274 -0.72 9.66 14.32
C SER A 274 -0.85 8.17 14.61
N THR A 275 -1.47 7.38 13.72
CA THR A 275 -1.63 5.92 13.92
C THR A 275 -0.28 5.21 14.03
N PHE A 276 0.74 5.73 13.33
CA PHE A 276 2.12 5.31 13.39
C PHE A 276 3.00 6.54 13.36
N ALA A 277 3.50 6.94 14.52
CA ALA A 277 4.15 8.22 14.73
C ALA A 277 5.62 8.30 14.23
N ILE A 278 6.04 7.46 13.25
CA ILE A 278 7.44 7.38 12.83
C ILE A 278 7.99 8.69 12.27
N ARG A 279 7.16 9.51 11.62
CA ARG A 279 7.60 10.82 11.12
C ARG A 279 8.08 11.75 12.24
N LYS A 280 7.68 11.49 13.50
CA LYS A 280 8.13 12.24 14.67
C LYS A 280 9.64 12.14 14.92
N VAL A 281 10.28 11.08 14.43
CA VAL A 281 11.74 10.91 14.58
C VAL A 281 12.54 11.85 13.69
N VAL A 282 11.94 12.47 12.69
CA VAL A 282 12.62 13.39 11.77
C VAL A 282 12.50 14.80 12.34
N GLU A 283 13.62 15.37 12.73
CA GLU A 283 13.77 16.71 13.29
C GLU A 283 14.81 17.51 12.51
N SER A 284 14.85 18.82 12.71
CA SER A 284 15.87 19.66 12.10
C SER A 284 17.28 19.32 12.64
N ARG A 285 18.28 19.40 11.77
CA ARG A 285 19.72 19.32 12.13
C ARG A 285 20.21 20.58 12.82
N PHE A 286 19.50 21.69 12.69
CA PHE A 286 19.85 22.96 13.26
C PHE A 286 19.22 23.12 14.63
N GLU A 287 19.96 23.67 15.58
CA GLU A 287 19.41 24.03 16.89
C GLU A 287 18.32 25.10 16.73
N GLY A 288 17.13 24.84 17.23
CA GLY A 288 15.97 25.71 17.02
C GLY A 288 15.36 25.69 15.62
N GLY A 289 15.90 24.87 14.73
CA GLY A 289 15.39 24.70 13.36
C GLY A 289 14.05 23.94 13.32
N LEU A 290 13.45 23.92 12.12
CA LEU A 290 12.11 23.38 11.89
C LEU A 290 12.10 22.48 10.64
N ILE A 291 11.05 21.66 10.51
CA ILE A 291 10.75 20.91 9.28
C ILE A 291 9.59 21.59 8.56
N LEU A 292 9.78 21.95 7.30
CA LEU A 292 8.76 22.52 6.42
C LEU A 292 8.37 21.46 5.36
N GLU A 293 7.09 21.14 5.26
CA GLU A 293 6.52 20.31 4.19
C GLU A 293 5.58 21.13 3.31
N GLY A 294 5.80 21.11 2.00
CA GLY A 294 4.87 21.65 1.02
C GLY A 294 4.25 20.49 0.22
N ASP A 295 2.91 20.44 0.19
CA ASP A 295 2.15 19.38 -0.48
C ASP A 295 1.21 20.00 -1.53
N TYR A 296 1.10 19.38 -2.72
CA TYR A 296 0.13 19.80 -3.71
C TYR A 296 -1.27 19.30 -3.35
N SER A 297 -2.21 20.21 -3.23
CA SER A 297 -3.62 19.86 -2.98
C SER A 297 -4.23 19.16 -4.18
N GLN A 298 -4.58 17.86 -4.06
CA GLN A 298 -5.31 17.08 -5.07
C GLN A 298 -4.66 17.12 -6.46
N LEU A 299 -3.34 17.07 -6.56
CA LEU A 299 -2.59 17.23 -7.80
C LEU A 299 -3.08 16.29 -8.91
N GLU A 300 -3.34 15.02 -8.62
CA GLU A 300 -3.80 14.05 -9.63
C GLU A 300 -5.18 14.40 -10.20
N PHE A 301 -6.11 14.96 -9.40
CA PHE A 301 -7.40 15.43 -9.89
C PHE A 301 -7.24 16.64 -10.81
N ARG A 302 -6.40 17.60 -10.42
CA ARG A 302 -6.09 18.79 -11.23
C ARG A 302 -5.44 18.39 -12.56
N VAL A 303 -4.50 17.47 -12.52
CA VAL A 303 -3.83 16.93 -13.71
C VAL A 303 -4.82 16.22 -14.64
N ALA A 304 -5.72 15.40 -14.10
CA ALA A 304 -6.73 14.74 -14.92
C ALA A 304 -7.67 15.74 -15.58
N GLY A 305 -8.14 16.76 -14.84
CA GLY A 305 -8.95 17.86 -15.38
C GLY A 305 -8.23 18.64 -16.49
N PHE A 306 -6.95 18.93 -16.30
CA PHE A 306 -6.10 19.57 -17.30
C PHE A 306 -5.95 18.73 -18.59
N LEU A 307 -5.51 17.46 -18.43
CA LEU A 307 -5.29 16.57 -19.57
C LEU A 307 -6.58 16.25 -20.35
N ALA A 308 -7.69 16.16 -19.64
CA ALA A 308 -9.02 15.95 -20.21
C ALA A 308 -9.67 17.24 -20.74
N LYS A 309 -9.12 18.41 -20.46
CA LYS A 309 -9.74 19.72 -20.71
C LYS A 309 -11.18 19.79 -20.15
N ASP A 310 -11.37 19.27 -18.95
CA ASP A 310 -12.70 19.17 -18.32
C ASP A 310 -13.09 20.50 -17.67
N ALA A 311 -14.11 21.16 -18.20
CA ALA A 311 -14.58 22.47 -17.74
C ALA A 311 -15.13 22.40 -16.31
N GLN A 312 -15.84 21.32 -15.92
CA GLN A 312 -16.40 21.19 -14.59
C GLN A 312 -15.29 20.95 -13.54
N ALA A 313 -14.27 20.16 -13.89
CA ALA A 313 -13.11 19.98 -13.02
C ALA A 313 -12.36 21.31 -12.80
N TYR A 314 -12.24 22.15 -13.82
CA TYR A 314 -11.66 23.47 -13.69
C TYR A 314 -12.46 24.37 -12.74
N ILE A 315 -13.80 24.40 -12.88
CA ILE A 315 -14.71 25.16 -12.01
C ILE A 315 -14.58 24.67 -10.56
N ASP A 316 -14.69 23.36 -10.33
CA ASP A 316 -14.61 22.78 -9.00
C ASP A 316 -13.27 23.08 -8.31
N VAL A 317 -12.17 23.02 -9.05
CA VAL A 317 -10.83 23.38 -8.53
C VAL A 317 -10.73 24.84 -8.19
N LYS A 318 -11.26 25.73 -9.06
CA LYS A 318 -11.26 27.18 -8.86
C LYS A 318 -12.10 27.59 -7.65
N ASP A 319 -13.24 26.92 -7.46
CA ASP A 319 -14.17 27.20 -6.36
C ASP A 319 -13.75 26.52 -5.04
N GLY A 320 -12.63 25.77 -5.03
CA GLY A 320 -12.13 25.08 -3.86
C GLY A 320 -13.00 23.90 -3.42
N THR A 321 -13.74 23.27 -4.34
CA THR A 321 -14.61 22.13 -4.04
C THR A 321 -13.81 20.94 -3.51
N ASP A 322 -14.16 20.46 -2.31
CA ASP A 322 -13.58 19.25 -1.76
C ASP A 322 -14.24 18.00 -2.37
N VAL A 323 -13.55 17.39 -3.34
CA VAL A 323 -14.03 16.17 -4.02
C VAL A 323 -14.19 14.97 -3.08
N HIS A 324 -13.48 14.93 -1.94
CA HIS A 324 -13.67 13.88 -0.94
C HIS A 324 -14.99 14.06 -0.17
N SER A 325 -15.36 15.30 0.16
CA SER A 325 -16.65 15.61 0.78
C SER A 325 -17.80 15.35 -0.18
N TYR A 326 -17.64 15.70 -1.48
CA TYR A 326 -18.61 15.33 -2.51
C TYR A 326 -18.79 13.81 -2.60
N THR A 327 -17.69 13.05 -2.65
CA THR A 327 -17.72 11.58 -2.66
C THR A 327 -18.44 11.03 -1.43
N ALA A 328 -18.14 11.56 -0.25
CA ALA A 328 -18.74 11.15 1.01
C ALA A 328 -20.27 11.33 1.00
N SER A 329 -20.77 12.46 0.48
CA SER A 329 -22.21 12.74 0.39
C SER A 329 -22.94 11.76 -0.55
N VAL A 330 -22.32 11.40 -1.69
CA VAL A 330 -22.92 10.48 -2.65
C VAL A 330 -22.90 9.02 -2.17
N ILE A 331 -21.84 8.59 -1.51
CA ILE A 331 -21.71 7.21 -1.00
C ILE A 331 -22.48 7.03 0.32
N GLY A 332 -22.64 8.09 1.10
CA GLY A 332 -23.22 8.04 2.45
C GLY A 332 -22.22 7.55 3.51
N CYS A 333 -20.99 8.07 3.48
CA CYS A 333 -19.93 7.72 4.41
C CYS A 333 -19.19 8.95 4.93
N THR A 334 -18.23 8.78 5.84
CA THR A 334 -17.40 9.89 6.30
C THR A 334 -16.39 10.33 5.21
N ARG A 335 -15.94 11.60 5.26
CA ARG A 335 -14.91 12.13 4.38
C ARG A 335 -13.64 11.27 4.36
N GLN A 336 -13.23 10.75 5.51
CA GLN A 336 -12.05 9.88 5.64
C GLN A 336 -12.24 8.54 4.93
N GLN A 337 -13.43 7.93 5.04
CA GLN A 337 -13.76 6.70 4.31
C GLN A 337 -13.87 6.94 2.80
N ALA A 338 -14.38 8.11 2.39
CA ALA A 338 -14.51 8.48 0.99
C ALA A 338 -13.16 8.58 0.26
N LYS A 339 -12.08 8.98 0.95
CA LYS A 339 -10.73 9.11 0.36
C LYS A 339 -10.29 7.87 -0.42
N ALA A 340 -10.60 6.67 0.07
CA ALA A 340 -10.26 5.41 -0.60
C ALA A 340 -11.00 5.19 -1.93
N HIS A 341 -12.08 5.90 -2.18
CA HIS A 341 -12.96 5.70 -3.33
C HIS A 341 -13.00 6.88 -4.29
N THR A 342 -12.63 8.08 -3.85
CA THR A 342 -12.75 9.33 -4.61
C THR A 342 -12.03 9.26 -5.96
N PHE A 343 -10.80 8.81 -5.99
CA PHE A 343 -10.01 8.76 -7.22
C PHE A 343 -10.15 7.47 -8.02
N LYS A 344 -10.92 6.50 -7.55
CA LYS A 344 -11.12 5.25 -8.30
C LYS A 344 -11.74 5.46 -9.68
N PRO A 345 -12.81 6.27 -9.86
CA PRO A 345 -13.32 6.58 -11.19
C PRO A 345 -12.36 7.45 -12.01
N LEU A 346 -11.54 8.30 -11.36
CA LEU A 346 -10.50 9.09 -12.02
C LEU A 346 -9.51 8.20 -12.80
N TYR A 347 -9.24 7.00 -12.29
CA TYR A 347 -8.39 5.99 -12.95
C TYR A 347 -9.18 4.94 -13.73
N GLY A 348 -10.42 5.25 -14.11
CA GLY A 348 -11.28 4.35 -14.90
C GLY A 348 -11.84 3.17 -14.11
N GLY A 349 -11.75 3.14 -12.77
CA GLY A 349 -12.32 2.08 -11.95
C GLY A 349 -13.84 2.16 -11.87
N VAL A 350 -14.52 1.00 -11.99
CA VAL A 350 -15.99 0.91 -12.01
C VAL A 350 -16.57 -0.17 -11.09
N SER A 351 -15.72 -0.91 -10.40
CA SER A 351 -16.11 -2.01 -9.51
C SER A 351 -16.27 -1.54 -8.06
N GLY A 352 -17.23 -2.09 -7.33
CA GLY A 352 -17.46 -1.77 -5.93
C GLY A 352 -18.87 -2.14 -5.47
N THR A 353 -19.24 -1.66 -4.28
CA THR A 353 -20.61 -1.75 -3.77
C THR A 353 -21.57 -0.93 -4.64
N ASP A 354 -22.86 -1.11 -4.47
CA ASP A 354 -23.85 -0.36 -5.25
C ASP A 354 -23.79 1.15 -4.95
N ALA A 355 -23.47 1.55 -3.70
CA ALA A 355 -23.25 2.94 -3.35
C ALA A 355 -22.01 3.52 -4.08
N GLN A 356 -20.91 2.77 -4.13
CA GLN A 356 -19.72 3.15 -4.88
C GLN A 356 -19.98 3.23 -6.39
N LYS A 357 -20.74 2.28 -6.96
CA LYS A 357 -21.13 2.33 -8.38
C LYS A 357 -22.00 3.55 -8.69
N ARG A 358 -22.94 3.93 -7.79
CA ARG A 358 -23.71 5.18 -7.94
C ARG A 358 -22.79 6.39 -7.98
N TYR A 359 -21.80 6.45 -7.06
CA TYR A 359 -20.81 7.51 -7.09
C TYR A 359 -20.01 7.53 -8.40
N TYR A 360 -19.56 6.36 -8.91
CA TYR A 360 -18.82 6.33 -10.18
C TYR A 360 -19.65 6.78 -11.37
N SER A 361 -20.97 6.52 -11.35
CA SER A 361 -21.89 7.03 -12.36
C SER A 361 -22.07 8.55 -12.24
N ALA A 362 -22.24 9.07 -11.02
CA ALA A 362 -22.34 10.49 -10.76
C ALA A 362 -21.04 11.23 -11.12
N PHE A 363 -19.89 10.65 -10.84
CA PHE A 363 -18.58 11.18 -11.24
C PHE A 363 -18.48 11.33 -12.77
N LYS A 364 -18.89 10.31 -13.52
CA LYS A 364 -18.86 10.34 -14.98
C LYS A 364 -19.78 11.38 -15.57
N GLN A 365 -20.94 11.60 -14.96
CA GLN A 365 -21.88 12.63 -15.39
C GLN A 365 -21.39 14.02 -15.05
N LYS A 366 -20.73 14.19 -13.89
CA LYS A 366 -20.20 15.48 -13.45
C LYS A 366 -18.96 15.89 -14.24
N TYR A 367 -18.06 14.95 -14.52
CA TYR A 367 -16.79 15.19 -15.22
C TYR A 367 -16.79 14.48 -16.58
N GLU A 368 -17.62 14.99 -17.50
CA GLU A 368 -17.82 14.41 -18.84
C GLU A 368 -16.53 14.43 -19.65
N GLY A 369 -15.77 15.52 -19.58
CA GLY A 369 -14.47 15.63 -20.26
C GLY A 369 -13.47 14.55 -19.83
N VAL A 370 -13.40 14.23 -18.54
CA VAL A 370 -12.57 13.12 -18.03
C VAL A 370 -13.06 11.78 -18.59
N THR A 371 -14.36 11.60 -18.68
CA THR A 371 -14.94 10.34 -19.21
C THR A 371 -14.65 10.16 -20.70
N GLU A 372 -14.83 11.19 -21.51
CA GLU A 372 -14.50 11.19 -22.94
C GLU A 372 -13.00 10.99 -23.19
N TRP A 373 -12.17 11.63 -22.36
CA TRP A 373 -10.72 11.46 -22.41
C TRP A 373 -10.31 10.02 -22.09
N HIS A 374 -10.94 9.35 -21.12
CA HIS A 374 -10.70 7.94 -20.84
C HIS A 374 -11.01 7.05 -22.05
N ASP A 375 -12.07 7.35 -22.80
CA ASP A 375 -12.42 6.59 -24.00
C ASP A 375 -11.44 6.89 -25.15
N HIS A 376 -10.97 8.13 -25.25
CA HIS A 376 -9.90 8.50 -26.18
C HIS A 376 -8.59 7.76 -25.86
N LEU A 377 -8.15 7.73 -24.60
CA LEU A 377 -6.95 7.02 -24.17
C LEU A 377 -7.03 5.52 -24.49
N GLN A 378 -8.20 4.90 -24.29
CA GLN A 378 -8.38 3.48 -24.62
C GLN A 378 -8.27 3.23 -26.12
N ARG A 379 -8.85 4.10 -26.96
CA ARG A 379 -8.70 4.03 -28.44
C ARG A 379 -7.24 4.18 -28.84
N GLU A 380 -6.57 5.21 -28.37
CA GLU A 380 -5.16 5.47 -28.67
C GLU A 380 -4.26 4.30 -28.25
N ALA A 381 -4.45 3.76 -27.04
CA ALA A 381 -3.68 2.62 -26.54
C ALA A 381 -3.92 1.35 -27.39
N VAL A 382 -5.15 1.12 -27.89
CA VAL A 382 -5.42 -0.05 -28.73
C VAL A 382 -4.88 0.13 -30.15
N GLU A 383 -4.97 1.32 -30.71
CA GLU A 383 -4.55 1.63 -32.09
C GLU A 383 -3.03 1.79 -32.20
N LYS A 384 -2.47 2.68 -31.38
CA LYS A 384 -1.05 3.09 -31.47
C LYS A 384 -0.12 2.28 -30.55
N ARG A 385 -0.65 1.55 -29.58
CA ARG A 385 0.14 0.83 -28.53
C ARG A 385 0.96 1.75 -27.65
N VAL A 386 0.78 3.05 -27.74
CA VAL A 386 1.49 4.05 -26.97
C VAL A 386 0.56 5.23 -26.71
N ILE A 387 0.67 5.84 -25.53
CA ILE A 387 0.07 7.12 -25.17
C ILE A 387 1.18 8.12 -24.97
N THR A 388 1.07 9.30 -25.55
CA THR A 388 2.04 10.39 -25.43
C THR A 388 1.41 11.56 -24.69
N LEU A 389 2.04 12.00 -23.59
CA LEU A 389 1.66 13.17 -22.82
C LEU A 389 2.09 14.48 -23.50
N PRO A 390 1.47 15.63 -23.14
CA PRO A 390 1.92 16.95 -23.64
C PRO A 390 3.41 17.24 -23.38
N SER A 391 3.98 16.72 -22.28
CA SER A 391 5.40 16.79 -21.98
C SER A 391 6.30 15.98 -22.93
N GLY A 392 5.71 15.15 -23.79
CA GLY A 392 6.42 14.20 -24.65
C GLY A 392 6.74 12.86 -23.98
N ARG A 393 6.36 12.66 -22.71
CA ARG A 393 6.48 11.36 -22.03
C ARG A 393 5.58 10.33 -22.66
N GLN A 394 6.08 9.10 -22.82
CA GLN A 394 5.35 8.02 -23.48
C GLN A 394 5.16 6.82 -22.59
N TYR A 395 3.96 6.22 -22.68
CA TYR A 395 3.59 4.97 -22.00
C TYR A 395 3.21 3.92 -23.03
N ALA A 396 3.94 2.80 -23.06
CA ALA A 396 3.69 1.69 -23.97
C ALA A 396 2.65 0.71 -23.40
N PHE A 397 1.69 0.33 -24.24
CA PHE A 397 0.63 -0.64 -23.93
C PHE A 397 0.60 -1.76 -24.98
N PRO A 398 1.65 -2.58 -25.13
CA PRO A 398 1.79 -3.54 -26.23
C PRO A 398 0.66 -4.58 -26.28
N ASN A 399 0.03 -4.85 -25.14
CA ASN A 399 -1.04 -5.84 -25.00
C ASN A 399 -2.46 -5.23 -25.01
N ALA A 400 -2.60 -3.91 -25.28
CA ALA A 400 -3.90 -3.27 -25.32
C ALA A 400 -4.73 -3.83 -26.50
N ARG A 401 -5.96 -4.25 -26.25
CA ARG A 401 -6.94 -4.72 -27.22
C ARG A 401 -8.33 -4.60 -26.61
N TRP A 402 -9.34 -4.50 -27.47
CA TRP A 402 -10.72 -4.48 -26.99
C TRP A 402 -11.12 -5.83 -26.40
N THR A 403 -11.84 -5.79 -25.31
CA THR A 403 -12.54 -6.93 -24.73
C THR A 403 -13.92 -7.07 -25.37
N GLN A 404 -14.58 -8.21 -25.19
CA GLN A 404 -15.97 -8.41 -25.59
C GLN A 404 -16.97 -7.44 -24.94
N TYR A 405 -16.55 -6.71 -23.90
CA TYR A 405 -17.38 -5.72 -23.20
C TYR A 405 -17.11 -4.28 -23.64
N GLY A 406 -16.39 -4.07 -24.74
CA GLY A 406 -16.11 -2.74 -25.29
C GLY A 406 -15.12 -1.90 -24.47
N THR A 407 -14.35 -2.50 -23.57
CA THR A 407 -13.28 -1.83 -22.81
C THR A 407 -11.91 -2.36 -23.19
N ALA A 408 -10.89 -1.52 -23.12
CA ALA A 408 -9.52 -1.96 -23.41
C ALA A 408 -8.96 -2.85 -22.28
N VAL A 409 -8.18 -3.87 -22.66
CA VAL A 409 -7.38 -4.66 -21.71
C VAL A 409 -6.37 -3.72 -21.03
N GLY A 410 -6.35 -3.70 -19.70
CA GLY A 410 -5.48 -2.79 -18.93
C GLY A 410 -6.05 -1.37 -18.77
N ARG A 411 -7.37 -1.16 -18.98
CA ARG A 411 -8.06 0.13 -18.89
C ARG A 411 -7.60 0.98 -17.69
N THR A 412 -7.53 0.39 -16.50
CA THR A 412 -7.13 1.12 -15.30
C THR A 412 -5.73 1.71 -15.43
N ASN A 413 -4.77 0.95 -15.97
CA ASN A 413 -3.41 1.44 -16.19
C ASN A 413 -3.37 2.48 -17.32
N ILE A 414 -4.17 2.28 -18.38
CA ILE A 414 -4.28 3.21 -19.50
C ILE A 414 -4.76 4.59 -19.02
N CYS A 415 -5.74 4.63 -18.10
CA CYS A 415 -6.26 5.87 -17.55
C CYS A 415 -5.37 6.44 -16.42
N ASN A 416 -4.70 5.59 -15.64
CA ASN A 416 -3.91 6.00 -14.48
C ASN A 416 -2.52 6.55 -14.85
N TYR A 417 -1.78 5.85 -15.73
CA TYR A 417 -0.37 6.19 -16.01
C TYR A 417 -0.18 7.63 -16.51
N PRO A 418 -1.03 8.17 -17.43
CA PRO A 418 -0.95 9.56 -17.83
C PRO A 418 -1.10 10.55 -16.67
N VAL A 419 -2.08 10.32 -15.80
CA VAL A 419 -2.37 11.20 -14.65
C VAL A 419 -1.22 11.17 -13.66
N GLN A 420 -0.86 9.98 -13.18
CA GLN A 420 0.23 9.85 -12.20
C GLN A 420 1.57 10.32 -12.77
N GLY A 421 1.86 9.98 -14.01
CA GLY A 421 3.12 10.34 -14.62
C GLY A 421 3.26 11.83 -14.84
N PHE A 422 2.24 12.49 -15.34
CA PHE A 422 2.31 13.94 -15.50
C PHE A 422 2.43 14.67 -14.15
N ALA A 423 1.66 14.26 -13.15
CA ALA A 423 1.70 14.82 -11.80
C ALA A 423 3.09 14.65 -11.13
N THR A 424 3.59 13.41 -11.09
CA THR A 424 4.70 13.05 -10.20
C THR A 424 6.03 12.78 -10.93
N ALA A 425 6.03 12.72 -12.26
CA ALA A 425 7.25 12.57 -13.06
C ALA A 425 7.54 13.78 -13.96
N ASP A 426 6.60 14.72 -14.12
CA ASP A 426 6.80 15.94 -14.87
C ASP A 426 6.63 17.20 -14.01
N LEU A 427 5.47 17.40 -13.33
CA LEU A 427 5.18 18.63 -12.59
C LEU A 427 5.97 18.74 -11.28
N LEU A 428 5.90 17.74 -10.40
CA LEU A 428 6.64 17.76 -9.14
C LEU A 428 8.16 17.86 -9.34
N PRO A 429 8.79 17.09 -10.25
CA PRO A 429 10.22 17.25 -10.56
C PRO A 429 10.58 18.65 -11.07
N ALA A 430 9.74 19.29 -11.87
CA ALA A 430 9.98 20.66 -12.33
C ALA A 430 10.02 21.64 -11.15
N ALA A 431 9.04 21.54 -10.22
CA ALA A 431 9.02 22.35 -9.01
C ALA A 431 10.22 22.10 -8.09
N LEU A 432 10.60 20.82 -7.90
CA LEU A 432 11.74 20.45 -7.06
C LEU A 432 13.07 20.94 -7.64
N VAL A 433 13.27 20.81 -8.95
CA VAL A 433 14.47 21.35 -9.64
C VAL A 433 14.51 22.87 -9.52
N ARG A 434 13.38 23.57 -9.67
CA ARG A 434 13.29 25.02 -9.47
C ARG A 434 13.66 25.40 -8.04
N LEU A 435 13.08 24.74 -7.04
CA LEU A 435 13.35 25.02 -5.64
C LEU A 435 14.84 24.80 -5.29
N ASP A 436 15.44 23.71 -5.76
CA ASP A 436 16.87 23.45 -5.58
C ASP A 436 17.77 24.54 -6.20
N ARG A 437 17.35 25.07 -7.36
CA ARG A 437 18.05 26.20 -7.99
C ARG A 437 17.93 27.46 -7.11
N LEU A 438 16.73 27.82 -6.67
CA LEU A 438 16.48 28.99 -5.82
C LEU A 438 17.29 28.91 -4.51
N PHE A 439 17.32 27.75 -3.85
CA PHE A 439 18.09 27.55 -2.62
C PHE A 439 19.61 27.81 -2.82
N ARG A 440 20.15 27.38 -3.96
CA ARG A 440 21.57 27.62 -4.30
C ARG A 440 21.85 29.06 -4.67
N GLU A 441 20.91 29.73 -5.34
CA GLU A 441 21.03 31.15 -5.72
C GLU A 441 20.93 32.07 -4.49
N SER A 442 20.14 31.68 -3.48
CA SER A 442 19.99 32.40 -2.20
C SER A 442 21.08 32.02 -1.17
N GLU A 443 21.96 31.08 -1.48
CA GLU A 443 23.05 30.61 -0.59
C GLU A 443 22.56 30.17 0.81
N LEU A 444 21.36 29.56 0.90
CA LEU A 444 20.73 29.15 2.16
C LEU A 444 21.50 28.02 2.85
N GLN A 445 21.50 28.05 4.19
CA GLN A 445 21.94 26.94 5.03
C GLN A 445 20.90 25.84 5.12
N SER A 446 19.61 26.19 5.04
CA SER A 446 18.48 25.29 4.95
C SER A 446 18.61 24.36 3.74
N VAL A 447 18.14 23.13 3.89
CA VAL A 447 18.34 22.11 2.85
C VAL A 447 17.06 21.36 2.49
N ILE A 448 16.88 21.06 1.22
CA ILE A 448 15.87 20.10 0.78
C ILE A 448 16.34 18.72 1.21
N CYS A 449 15.58 18.04 2.07
CA CYS A 449 15.98 16.78 2.69
C CYS A 449 15.15 15.57 2.24
N ASN A 450 13.96 15.78 1.67
CA ASN A 450 13.13 14.68 1.18
C ASN A 450 12.09 15.16 0.16
N THR A 451 11.51 14.21 -0.58
CA THR A 451 10.31 14.39 -1.40
C THR A 451 9.48 13.11 -1.34
N VAL A 452 8.16 13.22 -1.15
CA VAL A 452 7.26 12.07 -1.01
C VAL A 452 5.99 12.29 -1.81
N HIS A 453 5.80 11.49 -2.85
CA HIS A 453 4.66 11.54 -3.79
C HIS A 453 4.51 12.91 -4.47
N ASP A 454 3.77 13.82 -3.87
CA ASP A 454 3.45 15.19 -4.33
C ASP A 454 3.91 16.26 -3.34
N SER A 455 4.73 15.90 -2.34
CA SER A 455 5.28 16.82 -1.35
C SER A 455 6.80 16.97 -1.43
N ILE A 456 7.30 18.12 -0.95
CA ILE A 456 8.71 18.47 -0.78
C ILE A 456 8.93 18.78 0.69
N VAL A 457 10.05 18.30 1.26
CA VAL A 457 10.40 18.49 2.67
C VAL A 457 11.73 19.21 2.78
N ILE A 458 11.75 20.26 3.59
CA ILE A 458 12.93 21.09 3.86
C ILE A 458 13.27 21.01 5.35
N ASP A 459 14.55 20.90 5.64
CA ASP A 459 15.15 21.09 6.95
C ASP A 459 15.58 22.56 7.06
N VAL A 460 14.89 23.34 7.88
CA VAL A 460 14.90 24.80 7.90
C VAL A 460 15.81 25.31 9.01
N HIS A 461 16.78 26.17 8.65
CA HIS A 461 17.56 26.94 9.60
C HIS A 461 16.66 28.00 10.29
N PRO A 462 16.81 28.25 11.60
CA PRO A 462 15.89 29.15 12.34
C PRO A 462 15.81 30.55 11.74
N ASP A 463 16.90 31.10 11.24
CA ASP A 463 16.95 32.45 10.68
C ASP A 463 16.42 32.55 9.23
N GLU A 464 16.15 31.42 8.57
CA GLU A 464 15.74 31.37 7.17
C GLU A 464 14.29 30.93 6.95
N LYS A 465 13.48 30.86 8.04
CA LYS A 465 12.11 30.33 8.01
C LYS A 465 11.24 31.00 6.95
N ASP A 466 11.15 32.31 6.99
CA ASP A 466 10.23 33.06 6.11
C ASP A 466 10.69 33.02 4.65
N GLU A 467 12.01 33.01 4.42
CA GLU A 467 12.59 32.86 3.10
C GLU A 467 12.32 31.44 2.53
N CYS A 468 12.51 30.39 3.30
CA CYS A 468 12.19 29.03 2.89
C CYS A 468 10.71 28.86 2.51
N ILE A 469 9.79 29.43 3.31
CA ILE A 469 8.35 29.43 3.02
C ILE A 469 8.07 30.15 1.70
N SER A 470 8.69 31.32 1.49
CA SER A 470 8.52 32.14 0.28
C SER A 470 9.02 31.40 -0.97
N LEU A 471 10.23 30.87 -0.92
CA LEU A 471 10.84 30.15 -2.04
C LEU A 471 10.11 28.85 -2.37
N MET A 472 9.66 28.09 -1.35
CA MET A 472 8.84 26.91 -1.57
C MET A 472 7.53 27.26 -2.25
N ARG A 473 6.85 28.31 -1.79
CA ARG A 473 5.60 28.80 -2.40
C ARG A 473 5.83 29.25 -3.84
N GLU A 474 6.89 30.01 -4.10
CA GLU A 474 7.27 30.44 -5.44
C GLU A 474 7.50 29.21 -6.37
N ALA A 475 8.33 28.27 -5.94
CA ALA A 475 8.70 27.13 -6.78
C ALA A 475 7.49 26.22 -7.08
N MET A 476 6.64 25.96 -6.08
CA MET A 476 5.49 25.08 -6.25
C MET A 476 4.37 25.71 -7.07
N LEU A 477 4.19 27.04 -7.01
CA LEU A 477 3.16 27.74 -7.79
C LEU A 477 3.60 28.02 -9.23
N ALA A 478 4.89 27.94 -9.55
CA ALA A 478 5.44 28.27 -10.88
C ALA A 478 5.20 27.19 -11.96
N LEU A 479 4.31 26.21 -11.72
CA LEU A 479 4.02 25.14 -12.71
C LEU A 479 3.58 25.68 -14.07
N PRO A 480 2.75 26.75 -14.19
CA PRO A 480 2.38 27.30 -15.48
C PRO A 480 3.58 27.81 -16.29
N GLU A 481 4.53 28.47 -15.61
CA GLU A 481 5.76 29.01 -16.21
C GLU A 481 6.74 27.89 -16.58
N GLU A 482 6.96 26.95 -15.65
CA GLU A 482 7.83 25.81 -15.85
C GLU A 482 7.39 24.92 -17.04
N THR A 483 6.07 24.70 -17.17
CA THR A 483 5.57 23.91 -18.31
C THR A 483 5.66 24.67 -19.62
N MET A 484 5.49 25.99 -19.61
CA MET A 484 5.69 26.83 -20.80
C MET A 484 7.16 26.81 -21.24
N GLU A 485 8.11 27.00 -20.32
CA GLU A 485 9.54 27.00 -20.62
C GLU A 485 10.03 25.65 -21.10
N ARG A 486 9.61 24.56 -20.40
CA ARG A 486 10.13 23.21 -20.68
C ARG A 486 9.49 22.53 -21.86
N TYR A 487 8.17 22.72 -22.02
CA TYR A 487 7.37 21.90 -22.95
C TYR A 487 6.62 22.73 -24.00
N GLY A 488 6.63 24.07 -23.90
CA GLY A 488 5.97 24.97 -24.85
C GLY A 488 4.45 25.06 -24.70
N PHE A 489 3.89 24.65 -23.57
CA PHE A 489 2.48 24.85 -23.22
C PHE A 489 2.35 25.35 -21.77
N ARG A 490 1.28 26.07 -21.49
CA ARG A 490 0.99 26.55 -20.14
C ARG A 490 0.07 25.56 -19.41
N TYR A 491 0.44 25.14 -18.21
CA TYR A 491 -0.46 24.43 -17.30
C TYR A 491 -1.41 25.44 -16.66
N ASP A 492 -2.63 25.55 -17.21
CA ASP A 492 -3.60 26.58 -16.86
C ASP A 492 -4.59 26.18 -15.75
N MET A 493 -4.51 24.94 -15.27
CA MET A 493 -5.31 24.50 -14.11
C MET A 493 -4.81 25.22 -12.84
N PRO A 494 -5.70 25.79 -12.01
CA PRO A 494 -5.27 26.46 -10.78
C PRO A 494 -4.44 25.52 -9.90
N VAL A 495 -3.27 26.00 -9.44
CA VAL A 495 -2.38 25.24 -8.55
C VAL A 495 -2.79 25.48 -7.11
N GLY A 496 -2.95 24.43 -6.32
CA GLY A 496 -3.19 24.51 -4.89
C GLY A 496 -2.04 23.85 -4.13
N ILE A 497 -1.57 24.53 -3.11
CA ILE A 497 -0.52 24.02 -2.22
C ILE A 497 -0.94 24.17 -0.76
N GLU A 498 -0.47 23.27 0.07
CA GLU A 498 -0.56 23.34 1.53
C GLU A 498 0.87 23.35 2.07
N LEU A 499 1.21 24.37 2.85
CA LEU A 499 2.50 24.49 3.51
C LEU A 499 2.31 24.30 5.01
N LYS A 500 3.15 23.44 5.59
CA LYS A 500 3.10 23.12 7.03
C LYS A 500 4.50 23.12 7.61
N ILE A 501 4.65 23.65 8.83
CA ILE A 501 5.93 23.72 9.50
C ILE A 501 5.82 23.26 10.97
N GLY A 502 6.88 22.65 11.49
CA GLY A 502 6.89 22.18 12.88
C GLY A 502 8.25 21.71 13.34
N LYS A 503 8.35 21.31 14.61
CA LYS A 503 9.61 20.83 15.22
C LYS A 503 10.04 19.46 14.69
N ASN A 504 9.11 18.68 14.19
CA ASN A 504 9.35 17.38 13.59
C ASN A 504 8.39 17.17 12.42
N TRP A 505 8.62 16.14 11.61
CA TRP A 505 7.84 15.89 10.39
C TRP A 505 6.43 15.33 10.63
N LEU A 506 6.03 15.05 11.87
CA LEU A 506 4.68 14.61 12.22
C LEU A 506 3.82 15.77 12.71
N ASP A 507 4.36 16.55 13.65
CA ASP A 507 3.64 17.63 14.36
C ASP A 507 3.87 18.93 13.60
N LEU A 508 3.17 19.09 12.47
CA LEU A 508 3.24 20.24 11.57
C LEU A 508 1.96 21.08 11.66
N GLU A 509 2.11 22.40 11.60
CA GLU A 509 1.04 23.40 11.60
C GLU A 509 1.02 24.15 10.27
N ASP A 510 -0.15 24.58 9.82
CA ASP A 510 -0.34 25.34 8.56
C ASP A 510 0.34 26.72 8.62
N VAL A 511 0.92 27.17 7.49
CA VAL A 511 1.59 28.48 7.35
C VAL A 511 1.22 29.22 6.07
#